data_dc98032ff0329ba17bb5a83187d267cf
#
_entry.id   dc98032ff0329ba17bb5a83187d267cf
#
_cell.length_a   1.000
_cell.length_b   1.000
_cell.length_c   1.000
_cell.angle_alpha   90.00
_cell.angle_beta   90.00
_cell.angle_gamma   90.00
#
_symmetry.space_group_name_H-M   'P 1'
#
loop_
_entity.id
_entity.type
_entity.pdbx_description
1 polymer ?
#
loop_
_entity_poly.entity_id
_entity_poly.type
_entity_poly.pdbx_seq_one_letter_code
_entity_poly.pdbx_strand_id
1 'polypeptide(L)'
;MDRLILLVESRIRGDVYVRFGGELPKTHRSNTAGRWMLSLPLRSVNNLVRDARKVQQTVLMLGDISETYVTNFRKMLTDPNFTASELSAIASGYTRLLEEANGVLGELKNVVNITTMSMTDKDRMDIVDRCYKEMSRYRNLTSYYTNKNISVSYLRAKKKADTQRVINLYGKGAERYW
;
A
#
# COMPACT_ATOMS: atom_id res chain seq x y z
N MET A 1 19.18 -13.35 -3.41
CA MET A 1 17.91 -13.04 -2.72
C MET A 1 17.09 -14.28 -2.35
N ASP A 2 17.53 -15.47 -2.74
CA ASP A 2 16.71 -16.71 -2.60
C ASP A 2 16.90 -17.50 -1.29
N ARG A 3 17.86 -17.13 -0.44
CA ARG A 3 18.10 -17.86 0.84
C ARG A 3 17.18 -17.48 1.99
N LEU A 4 16.57 -16.28 1.96
CA LEU A 4 15.68 -15.81 3.03
C LEU A 4 14.25 -16.38 2.91
N ILE A 5 13.81 -16.69 1.68
CA ILE A 5 12.48 -17.27 1.42
C ILE A 5 12.44 -18.74 1.86
N LEU A 6 13.53 -19.48 1.64
CA LEU A 6 13.63 -20.89 2.03
C LEU A 6 13.66 -21.11 3.55
N LEU A 7 14.20 -20.16 4.33
CA LEU A 7 14.23 -20.24 5.80
C LEU A 7 12.86 -20.01 6.46
N VAL A 8 11.99 -19.20 5.83
CA VAL A 8 10.63 -18.94 6.31
C VAL A 8 9.71 -20.13 6.02
N GLU A 9 9.85 -20.76 4.84
CA GLU A 9 9.06 -21.94 4.49
C GLU A 9 9.42 -23.18 5.32
N SER A 10 10.69 -23.36 5.69
CA SER A 10 11.12 -24.51 6.49
C SER A 10 10.65 -24.44 7.95
N ARG A 11 10.49 -23.23 8.51
CA ARG A 11 9.95 -23.04 9.87
C ARG A 11 8.45 -23.27 9.96
N ILE A 12 7.71 -22.91 8.89
CA ILE A 12 6.24 -23.14 8.86
C ILE A 12 5.92 -24.63 8.67
N ARG A 13 6.78 -25.40 7.97
CA ARG A 13 6.61 -26.84 7.80
C ARG A 13 7.00 -27.66 9.05
N GLY A 14 7.94 -27.19 9.85
CA GLY A 14 8.43 -27.92 11.03
C GLY A 14 7.43 -27.97 12.20
N ASP A 15 6.67 -26.90 12.43
CA ASP A 15 5.77 -26.81 13.59
C ASP A 15 4.37 -27.41 13.37
N VAL A 16 3.98 -27.66 12.12
CA VAL A 16 2.66 -28.24 11.79
C VAL A 16 2.67 -29.77 11.90
N TYR A 17 3.81 -30.43 11.77
CA TYR A 17 3.89 -31.90 11.71
C TYR A 17 4.13 -32.62 13.05
N VAL A 18 4.48 -31.93 14.13
CA VAL A 18 4.87 -32.58 15.41
C VAL A 18 3.69 -32.85 16.35
N ARG A 19 2.44 -32.49 16.03
CA ARG A 19 1.30 -32.59 16.94
C ARG A 19 0.16 -33.54 16.54
N PHE A 20 0.35 -34.42 15.57
CA PHE A 20 -0.70 -35.38 15.17
C PHE A 20 -0.45 -36.85 15.56
N GLY A 21 0.41 -37.10 16.53
CA GLY A 21 0.72 -38.46 17.01
C GLY A 21 0.43 -38.68 18.50
N GLY A 22 -0.70 -38.20 19.00
CA GLY A 22 -1.15 -38.48 20.36
C GLY A 22 -2.56 -39.06 20.35
N GLU A 23 -2.73 -40.34 20.81
CA GLU A 23 -4.02 -40.98 20.95
C GLU A 23 -4.94 -40.18 21.88
N LEU A 24 -6.18 -39.92 21.40
CA LEU A 24 -7.23 -39.26 22.18
C LEU A 24 -7.88 -40.25 23.13
N PRO A 25 -7.99 -39.97 24.43
CA PRO A 25 -8.81 -40.76 25.32
C PRO A 25 -10.30 -40.60 24.98
N LYS A 26 -10.96 -41.73 24.74
CA LYS A 26 -12.41 -41.78 24.51
C LYS A 26 -13.13 -41.50 25.85
N THR A 27 -13.61 -40.28 26.04
CA THR A 27 -14.64 -39.98 27.05
C THR A 27 -15.76 -39.16 26.40
N HIS A 28 -16.92 -39.77 26.39
CA HIS A 28 -18.21 -39.19 26.04
C HIS A 28 -18.54 -38.04 27.01
N ARG A 29 -18.52 -36.80 26.55
CA ARG A 29 -19.44 -35.75 27.05
C ARG A 29 -19.25 -34.44 26.27
N SER A 30 -20.38 -34.01 25.66
CA SER A 30 -20.68 -32.65 25.15
C SER A 30 -19.66 -31.94 24.24
N ASN A 31 -19.94 -31.98 22.97
CA ASN A 31 -19.21 -31.48 21.80
C ASN A 31 -19.15 -29.96 21.65
N THR A 32 -19.35 -29.15 22.68
CA THR A 32 -19.36 -27.69 22.55
C THR A 32 -18.05 -27.02 22.98
N ALA A 33 -17.33 -27.57 23.97
CA ALA A 33 -16.08 -26.97 24.46
C ALA A 33 -14.89 -27.18 23.55
N GLY A 34 -14.80 -28.31 22.82
CA GLY A 34 -13.68 -28.59 21.90
C GLY A 34 -13.63 -27.72 20.65
N ARG A 35 -14.77 -27.19 20.25
CA ARG A 35 -14.89 -26.36 19.04
C ARG A 35 -14.38 -24.93 19.23
N TRP A 36 -14.41 -24.42 20.45
CA TRP A 36 -13.90 -23.07 20.78
C TRP A 36 -12.39 -23.04 20.95
N MET A 37 -11.77 -24.09 21.43
CA MET A 37 -10.32 -24.13 21.66
C MET A 37 -9.49 -24.25 20.38
N LEU A 38 -10.03 -24.86 19.31
CA LEU A 38 -9.33 -25.00 18.02
C LEU A 38 -9.51 -23.77 17.11
N SER A 39 -10.52 -22.93 17.37
CA SER A 39 -10.78 -21.75 16.55
C SER A 39 -9.95 -20.53 16.94
N LEU A 40 -9.48 -20.42 18.18
CA LEU A 40 -8.70 -19.29 18.67
C LEU A 40 -7.31 -19.17 18.01
N PRO A 41 -6.48 -20.24 17.94
CA PRO A 41 -5.18 -20.14 17.27
C PRO A 41 -5.30 -19.92 15.77
N LEU A 42 -6.31 -20.50 15.09
CA LEU A 42 -6.54 -20.27 13.65
C LEU A 42 -6.98 -18.83 13.36
N ARG A 43 -7.76 -18.21 14.23
CA ARG A 43 -8.14 -16.79 14.08
C ARG A 43 -6.95 -15.85 14.27
N SER A 44 -6.09 -16.12 15.25
CA SER A 44 -4.89 -15.31 15.48
C SER A 44 -3.89 -15.44 14.33
N VAL A 45 -3.68 -16.62 13.78
CA VAL A 45 -2.83 -16.86 12.61
C VAL A 45 -3.41 -16.14 11.37
N ASN A 46 -4.72 -16.23 11.13
CA ASN A 46 -5.36 -15.53 10.01
C ASN A 46 -5.25 -14.01 10.13
N ASN A 47 -5.34 -13.46 11.33
CA ASN A 47 -5.16 -12.04 11.59
C ASN A 47 -3.71 -11.62 11.31
N LEU A 48 -2.73 -12.36 11.82
CA LEU A 48 -1.30 -12.09 11.59
C LEU A 48 -0.96 -12.10 10.10
N VAL A 49 -1.47 -13.08 9.32
CA VAL A 49 -1.25 -13.16 7.87
C VAL A 49 -1.91 -11.97 7.15
N ARG A 50 -3.10 -11.58 7.60
CA ARG A 50 -3.80 -10.42 7.02
C ARG A 50 -3.04 -9.12 7.26
N ASP A 51 -2.50 -8.93 8.45
CA ASP A 51 -1.75 -7.74 8.83
C ASP A 51 -0.42 -7.67 8.08
N ALA A 52 0.29 -8.80 7.93
CA ALA A 52 1.49 -8.87 7.10
C ALA A 52 1.23 -8.47 5.64
N ARG A 53 0.10 -8.88 5.07
CA ARG A 53 -0.31 -8.44 3.72
C ARG A 53 -0.58 -6.95 3.64
N LYS A 54 -1.26 -6.37 4.64
CA LYS A 54 -1.52 -4.92 4.68
C LYS A 54 -0.24 -4.12 4.80
N VAL A 55 0.69 -4.55 5.64
CA VAL A 55 2.03 -3.95 5.77
C VAL A 55 2.74 -3.97 4.41
N GLN A 56 2.78 -5.13 3.75
CA GLN A 56 3.40 -5.25 2.42
C GLN A 56 2.72 -4.34 1.39
N GLN A 57 1.40 -4.33 1.34
CA GLN A 57 0.65 -3.48 0.41
C GLN A 57 0.87 -1.99 0.68
N THR A 58 1.00 -1.58 1.94
CA THR A 58 1.28 -0.19 2.31
C THR A 58 2.65 0.26 1.77
N VAL A 59 3.67 -0.60 1.88
CA VAL A 59 5.00 -0.32 1.31
C VAL A 59 4.96 -0.24 -0.22
N LEU A 60 4.23 -1.16 -0.88
CA LEU A 60 4.08 -1.16 -2.34
C LEU A 60 3.36 0.10 -2.84
N MET A 61 2.33 0.57 -2.13
CA MET A 61 1.62 1.81 -2.48
C MET A 61 2.53 3.05 -2.43
N LEU A 62 3.53 3.11 -1.55
CA LEU A 62 4.52 4.19 -1.56
C LEU A 62 5.38 4.13 -2.84
N GLY A 63 5.74 2.92 -3.29
CA GLY A 63 6.39 2.71 -4.58
C GLY A 63 5.54 3.24 -5.75
N ASP A 64 4.24 2.90 -5.78
CA ASP A 64 3.29 3.38 -6.79
C ASP A 64 3.19 4.92 -6.81
N ILE A 65 3.18 5.58 -5.64
CA ILE A 65 3.17 7.04 -5.51
C ILE A 65 4.43 7.63 -6.14
N SER A 66 5.61 7.07 -5.81
CA SER A 66 6.90 7.54 -6.32
C SER A 66 7.01 7.34 -7.84
N GLU A 67 6.57 6.19 -8.35
CA GLU A 67 6.56 5.88 -9.78
C GLU A 67 5.61 6.81 -10.54
N THR A 68 4.41 7.05 -10.00
CA THR A 68 3.43 7.99 -10.58
C THR A 68 4.03 9.39 -10.70
N TYR A 69 4.72 9.87 -9.67
CA TYR A 69 5.41 11.15 -9.71
C TYR A 69 6.49 11.18 -10.78
N VAL A 70 7.47 10.30 -10.71
CA VAL A 70 8.63 10.30 -11.61
C VAL A 70 8.20 10.19 -13.08
N THR A 71 7.29 9.27 -13.37
CA THR A 71 6.84 9.01 -14.74
C THR A 71 6.07 10.19 -15.33
N ASN A 72 5.13 10.75 -14.58
CA ASN A 72 4.28 11.82 -15.09
C ASN A 72 4.97 13.19 -15.05
N PHE A 73 5.76 13.47 -14.01
CA PHE A 73 6.49 14.72 -13.93
C PHE A 73 7.55 14.84 -15.02
N ARG A 74 8.22 13.75 -15.39
CA ARG A 74 9.15 13.71 -16.54
C ARG A 74 8.44 14.10 -17.84
N LYS A 75 7.20 13.66 -18.05
CA LYS A 75 6.38 14.07 -19.20
C LYS A 75 6.01 15.55 -19.12
N MET A 76 5.66 16.05 -17.92
CA MET A 76 5.31 17.46 -17.71
C MET A 76 6.49 18.40 -17.99
N LEU A 77 7.73 17.98 -17.69
CA LEU A 77 8.95 18.74 -18.03
C LEU A 77 9.14 18.96 -19.54
N THR A 78 8.64 18.06 -20.36
CA THR A 78 8.71 18.16 -21.83
C THR A 78 7.48 18.81 -22.45
N ASP A 79 6.48 19.14 -21.63
CA ASP A 79 5.22 19.72 -22.09
C ASP A 79 5.30 21.25 -22.16
N PRO A 80 5.27 21.86 -23.36
CA PRO A 80 5.37 23.31 -23.53
C PRO A 80 4.11 24.06 -23.06
N ASN A 81 3.11 23.39 -22.57
CA ASN A 81 1.94 24.03 -21.96
C ASN A 81 2.17 24.44 -20.50
N PHE A 82 3.29 24.03 -19.90
CA PHE A 82 3.67 24.43 -18.55
C PHE A 82 4.83 25.44 -18.56
N THR A 83 4.74 26.43 -17.69
CA THR A 83 5.86 27.34 -17.42
C THR A 83 6.79 26.75 -16.36
N ALA A 84 8.03 27.24 -16.28
CA ALA A 84 8.98 26.79 -15.26
C ALA A 84 8.47 27.01 -13.83
N SER A 85 7.75 28.10 -13.57
CA SER A 85 7.14 28.38 -12.27
C SER A 85 6.05 27.38 -11.91
N GLU A 86 5.21 27.00 -12.88
CA GLU A 86 4.17 25.97 -12.69
C GLU A 86 4.79 24.60 -12.44
N LEU A 87 5.83 24.23 -13.17
CA LEU A 87 6.55 22.98 -12.96
C LEU A 87 7.16 22.90 -11.55
N SER A 88 7.73 24.02 -11.07
CA SER A 88 8.22 24.11 -9.68
C SER A 88 7.09 23.91 -8.65
N ALA A 89 5.94 24.54 -8.87
CA ALA A 89 4.77 24.37 -7.99
C ALA A 89 4.23 22.94 -8.04
N ILE A 90 4.19 22.32 -9.23
CA ILE A 90 3.79 20.92 -9.39
C ILE A 90 4.75 19.98 -8.66
N ALA A 91 6.07 20.19 -8.78
CA ALA A 91 7.08 19.42 -8.08
C ALA A 91 6.90 19.52 -6.55
N SER A 92 6.69 20.74 -6.03
CA SER A 92 6.45 20.97 -4.60
C SER A 92 5.19 20.22 -4.11
N GLY A 93 4.14 20.18 -4.93
CA GLY A 93 2.93 19.41 -4.60
C GLY A 93 3.19 17.91 -4.49
N TYR A 94 3.96 17.32 -5.42
CA TYR A 94 4.35 15.92 -5.33
C TYR A 94 5.28 15.64 -4.14
N THR A 95 6.25 16.51 -3.88
CA THR A 95 7.15 16.37 -2.73
C THR A 95 6.36 16.30 -1.43
N ARG A 96 5.39 17.18 -1.26
CA ARG A 96 4.51 17.19 -0.08
C ARG A 96 3.72 15.89 0.06
N LEU A 97 3.17 15.35 -1.04
CA LEU A 97 2.47 14.07 -1.02
C LEU A 97 3.37 12.90 -0.62
N LEU A 98 4.63 12.91 -1.09
CA LEU A 98 5.63 11.90 -0.74
C LEU A 98 6.08 12.02 0.73
N GLU A 99 6.26 13.23 1.24
CA GLU A 99 6.62 13.47 2.65
C GLU A 99 5.54 12.94 3.60
N GLU A 100 4.28 13.24 3.32
CA GLU A 100 3.14 12.73 4.09
C GLU A 100 3.05 11.20 4.02
N ALA A 101 3.20 10.61 2.82
CA ALA A 101 3.22 9.16 2.66
C ALA A 101 4.39 8.49 3.38
N ASN A 102 5.57 9.12 3.41
CA ASN A 102 6.72 8.66 4.19
C ASN A 102 6.47 8.74 5.70
N GLY A 103 5.74 9.74 6.17
CA GLY A 103 5.29 9.83 7.56
C GLY A 103 4.46 8.61 7.98
N VAL A 104 3.49 8.21 7.15
CA VAL A 104 2.69 7.00 7.36
C VAL A 104 3.55 5.73 7.40
N LEU A 105 4.56 5.63 6.50
CA LEU A 105 5.49 4.50 6.52
C LEU A 105 6.33 4.48 7.79
N GLY A 106 6.75 5.65 8.29
CA GLY A 106 7.47 5.79 9.57
C GLY A 106 6.65 5.28 10.75
N GLU A 107 5.37 5.65 10.82
CA GLU A 107 4.44 5.15 11.85
C GLU A 107 4.28 3.63 11.77
N LEU A 108 4.05 3.10 10.56
CA LEU A 108 3.93 1.66 10.33
C LEU A 108 5.20 0.91 10.76
N LYS A 109 6.39 1.41 10.40
CA LYS A 109 7.68 0.84 10.78
C LYS A 109 7.85 0.77 12.30
N ASN A 110 7.46 1.81 13.00
CA ASN A 110 7.52 1.84 14.47
C ASN A 110 6.64 0.73 15.07
N VAL A 111 5.44 0.54 14.57
CA VAL A 111 4.50 -0.49 15.06
C VAL A 111 4.97 -1.91 14.77
N VAL A 112 5.57 -2.13 13.60
CA VAL A 112 6.09 -3.47 13.19
C VAL A 112 7.36 -3.83 13.97
N ASN A 113 8.21 -2.85 14.30
CA ASN A 113 9.48 -3.07 14.96
C ASN A 113 9.40 -3.07 16.50
N ILE A 114 8.26 -2.73 17.10
CA ILE A 114 8.08 -2.82 18.55
C ILE A 114 8.01 -4.29 18.97
N THR A 115 9.16 -4.85 19.34
CA THR A 115 9.31 -6.18 19.93
C THR A 115 9.09 -6.17 21.44
N THR A 116 9.03 -5.02 22.07
CA THR A 116 8.94 -4.85 23.52
C THR A 116 7.77 -3.96 23.90
N MET A 117 6.74 -4.60 24.48
CA MET A 117 5.91 -4.08 25.57
C MET A 117 4.85 -3.03 25.31
N SER A 118 3.69 -3.33 25.83
CA SER A 118 2.52 -2.51 26.17
C SER A 118 1.47 -2.27 25.09
N MET A 119 1.68 -2.62 23.84
CA MET A 119 0.64 -2.51 22.83
C MET A 119 -0.10 -3.85 22.70
N THR A 120 -1.42 -3.83 22.81
CA THR A 120 -2.21 -5.04 22.54
C THR A 120 -2.19 -5.38 21.05
N ASP A 121 -2.40 -6.65 20.69
CA ASP A 121 -2.50 -7.07 19.30
C ASP A 121 -3.62 -6.31 18.56
N LYS A 122 -4.69 -5.96 19.27
CA LYS A 122 -5.78 -5.15 18.73
C LYS A 122 -5.30 -3.75 18.36
N ASP A 123 -4.60 -3.06 19.24
CA ASP A 123 -4.10 -1.70 18.99
C ASP A 123 -3.14 -1.69 17.80
N ARG A 124 -2.29 -2.74 17.70
CA ARG A 124 -1.38 -2.92 16.56
C ARG A 124 -2.14 -3.07 15.25
N MET A 125 -3.18 -3.90 15.23
CA MET A 125 -4.03 -4.10 14.06
C MET A 125 -4.72 -2.81 13.64
N ASP A 126 -5.24 -2.05 14.61
CA ASP A 126 -5.94 -0.80 14.35
C ASP A 126 -4.99 0.25 13.71
N ILE A 127 -3.73 0.30 14.15
CA ILE A 127 -2.72 1.19 13.55
C ILE A 127 -2.34 0.72 12.14
N VAL A 128 -2.11 -0.58 11.93
CA VAL A 128 -1.83 -1.12 10.58
C VAL A 128 -2.98 -0.81 9.63
N ASP A 129 -4.22 -0.96 10.06
CA ASP A 129 -5.41 -0.65 9.26
C ASP A 129 -5.52 0.83 8.94
N ARG A 130 -5.19 1.70 9.89
CA ARG A 130 -5.14 3.16 9.68
C ARG A 130 -4.06 3.52 8.66
N CYS A 131 -2.84 3.05 8.84
CA CYS A 131 -1.72 3.31 7.91
C CYS A 131 -2.04 2.82 6.49
N TYR A 132 -2.66 1.65 6.34
CA TYR A 132 -3.10 1.14 5.05
C TYR A 132 -4.13 2.06 4.37
N LYS A 133 -5.15 2.51 5.11
CA LYS A 133 -6.18 3.42 4.60
C LYS A 133 -5.59 4.78 4.22
N GLU A 134 -4.71 5.34 5.05
CA GLU A 134 -4.06 6.61 4.77
C GLU A 134 -3.14 6.53 3.55
N MET A 135 -2.32 5.49 3.44
CA MET A 135 -1.47 5.28 2.27
C MET A 135 -2.30 5.14 0.99
N SER A 136 -3.42 4.39 1.05
CA SER A 136 -4.35 4.29 -0.07
C SER A 136 -4.95 5.65 -0.46
N ARG A 137 -5.24 6.50 0.53
CA ARG A 137 -5.70 7.87 0.30
C ARG A 137 -4.62 8.70 -0.41
N TYR A 138 -3.36 8.65 0.02
CA TYR A 138 -2.27 9.39 -0.62
C TYR A 138 -2.00 8.91 -2.04
N ARG A 139 -2.06 7.61 -2.30
CA ARG A 139 -1.98 7.04 -3.64
C ARG A 139 -3.07 7.60 -4.55
N ASN A 140 -4.33 7.60 -4.10
CA ASN A 140 -5.45 8.14 -4.86
C ASN A 140 -5.32 9.66 -5.06
N LEU A 141 -4.86 10.39 -4.05
CA LEU A 141 -4.64 11.82 -4.12
C LEU A 141 -3.53 12.17 -5.11
N THR A 142 -2.45 11.39 -5.16
CA THR A 142 -1.37 11.54 -6.14
C THR A 142 -1.88 11.33 -7.56
N SER A 143 -2.70 10.30 -7.79
CA SER A 143 -3.33 10.06 -9.09
C SER A 143 -4.26 11.20 -9.49
N TYR A 144 -5.09 11.67 -8.56
CA TYR A 144 -5.97 12.81 -8.78
C TYR A 144 -5.17 14.08 -9.11
N TYR A 145 -4.12 14.38 -8.35
CA TYR A 145 -3.24 15.53 -8.58
C TYR A 145 -2.58 15.48 -9.96
N THR A 146 -2.06 14.31 -10.33
CA THR A 146 -1.49 14.07 -11.66
C THR A 146 -2.51 14.35 -12.76
N ASN A 147 -3.69 13.79 -12.65
CA ASN A 147 -4.75 13.93 -13.65
C ASN A 147 -5.22 15.38 -13.78
N LYS A 148 -5.29 16.13 -12.68
CA LYS A 148 -5.62 17.56 -12.69
C LYS A 148 -4.58 18.38 -13.48
N ASN A 149 -3.30 18.11 -13.28
CA ASN A 149 -2.24 18.80 -14.02
C ASN A 149 -2.29 18.45 -15.53
N ILE A 150 -2.49 17.17 -15.86
CA ILE A 150 -2.67 16.74 -17.26
C ILE A 150 -3.89 17.43 -17.89
N SER A 151 -5.00 17.57 -17.15
CA SER A 151 -6.19 18.27 -17.60
C SER A 151 -5.92 19.74 -17.94
N VAL A 152 -5.11 20.43 -17.12
CA VAL A 152 -4.70 21.82 -17.39
C VAL A 152 -3.93 21.91 -18.71
N SER A 153 -2.98 21.00 -18.95
CA SER A 153 -2.25 20.94 -20.21
C SER A 153 -3.19 20.71 -21.40
N TYR A 154 -4.11 19.75 -21.28
CA TYR A 154 -5.08 19.46 -22.34
C TYR A 154 -5.98 20.65 -22.67
N LEU A 155 -6.49 21.39 -21.66
CA LEU A 155 -7.29 22.60 -21.89
C LEU A 155 -6.52 23.68 -22.63
N ARG A 156 -5.26 23.88 -22.29
CA ARG A 156 -4.38 24.84 -22.96
C ARG A 156 -4.11 24.43 -24.39
N ALA A 157 -3.86 23.14 -24.63
CA ALA A 157 -3.67 22.59 -25.97
C ALA A 157 -4.95 22.71 -26.82
N LYS A 158 -6.13 22.49 -26.22
CA LYS A 158 -7.42 22.68 -26.92
C LYS A 158 -7.62 24.09 -27.40
N LYS A 159 -7.24 25.10 -26.60
CA LYS A 159 -7.28 26.49 -27.01
C LYS A 159 -6.33 26.80 -28.18
N LYS A 160 -5.24 26.04 -28.31
CA LYS A 160 -4.22 26.17 -29.37
C LYS A 160 -4.47 25.25 -30.56
N ALA A 161 -5.56 24.49 -30.59
CA ALA A 161 -5.86 23.44 -31.57
C ALA A 161 -4.75 22.37 -31.72
N ASP A 162 -4.03 22.07 -30.61
CA ASP A 162 -2.88 21.15 -30.58
C ASP A 162 -3.08 20.03 -29.54
N THR A 163 -4.29 19.47 -29.48
CA THR A 163 -4.63 18.42 -28.53
C THR A 163 -3.93 17.09 -28.81
N GLN A 164 -3.60 16.82 -30.10
CA GLN A 164 -2.95 15.58 -30.50
C GLN A 164 -1.58 15.40 -29.82
N ARG A 165 -0.85 16.49 -29.63
CA ARG A 165 0.45 16.43 -28.93
C ARG A 165 0.28 16.00 -27.47
N VAL A 166 -0.71 16.52 -26.76
CA VAL A 166 -0.99 16.16 -25.37
C VAL A 166 -1.44 14.70 -25.28
N ILE A 167 -2.29 14.25 -26.23
CA ILE A 167 -2.72 12.85 -26.32
C ILE A 167 -1.52 11.92 -26.55
N ASN A 168 -0.59 12.30 -27.42
CA ASN A 168 0.63 11.52 -27.69
C ASN A 168 1.54 11.46 -26.45
N LEU A 169 1.62 12.52 -25.66
CA LEU A 169 2.47 12.60 -24.47
C LEU A 169 1.89 11.81 -23.27
N TYR A 170 0.61 11.99 -23.00
CA TYR A 170 -0.05 11.41 -21.79
C TYR A 170 -0.95 10.21 -22.08
N GLY A 171 -1.29 9.97 -23.36
CA GLY A 171 -2.21 8.93 -23.80
C GLY A 171 -3.66 9.42 -23.90
N LYS A 172 -4.52 8.57 -24.48
CA LYS A 172 -5.97 8.87 -24.69
C LYS A 172 -6.75 9.12 -23.39
N GLY A 173 -6.18 8.73 -22.25
CA GLY A 173 -6.78 9.01 -20.94
C GLY A 173 -6.86 10.49 -20.58
N ALA A 174 -6.05 11.36 -21.23
CA ALA A 174 -6.08 12.80 -21.04
C ALA A 174 -7.45 13.43 -21.36
N GLU A 175 -8.25 12.78 -22.23
CA GLU A 175 -9.58 13.25 -22.64
C GLU A 175 -10.68 12.97 -21.59
N ARG A 176 -10.44 12.06 -20.65
CA ARG A 176 -11.48 11.57 -19.71
C ARG A 176 -11.73 12.46 -18.49
N TYR A 177 -10.95 13.49 -18.29
CA TYR A 177 -10.99 14.32 -17.08
C TYR A 177 -11.69 15.67 -17.27
N TRP A 178 -12.72 15.68 -18.12
CA TRP A 178 -13.55 16.86 -18.50
C TRP A 178 -14.95 16.69 -18.02
#